data_969300d0ac5a7a1e9ccbb5876d04175a
#
_entry.id   969300d0ac5a7a1e9ccbb5876d04175a
#
_cell.length_a   1.000
_cell.length_b   1.000
_cell.length_c   1.000
_cell.angle_alpha   90.00
_cell.angle_beta   90.00
_cell.angle_gamma   90.00
#
_symmetry.space_group_name_H-M   'P 1'
#
loop_
_entity.id
_entity.type
_entity.pdbx_description
1 polymer ?
#
loop_
_entity_poly.entity_id
_entity_poly.type
_entity_poly.pdbx_seq_one_letter_code
_entity_poly.pdbx_strand_id
1 'polypeptide(L)'
;SIFATMRTLAEQSREIDMLTLKEELSKRAQLDQVGGAGYISSLADGIPDVANVERYARIVKEKSMLRRLIVMGNTVMRAALDAPHEPAEVLNIAEQTLYKIAEGSIDKGFVQLDRITRKNMEAIEALQHAGKLITGIPTGYDRFDEFTSGFQSQDLVILAARPSMGKTSFMMNIAEAIAIPTREGGPRAPSQRLYSVGVFSLEMSKEQIGLRMLSSESGVSNHLIRAGMLSERNWRDLAEASTRLAKAKIYVDDTPGIDVMELRAKARRLKMEVGLDMVMVDYLQLMAVKGRVESRNQEISQISRGLKGVAKELNLPLISLSQLSRRPEQRTGDHRPQLADLRESGSIEQDADLVAFIYRDEVYNKDTEEKGIAEIIIAKQRNGPIGDFKLVFRNDITKFFNYEPSPDFVPE
;
A
#
# COMPACT_ATOMS: atom_id res chain seq x y z
N SER A 1 -18.18 25.10 -28.59
CA SER A 1 -18.55 24.51 -29.89
C SER A 1 -17.33 24.19 -30.75
N ILE A 2 -16.41 25.12 -31.09
CA ILE A 2 -15.22 24.86 -31.97
C ILE A 2 -14.40 23.66 -31.46
N PHE A 3 -13.92 23.68 -30.21
CA PHE A 3 -13.15 22.59 -29.62
C PHE A 3 -13.89 21.25 -29.58
N ALA A 4 -15.21 21.28 -29.31
CA ALA A 4 -16.03 20.08 -29.34
C ALA A 4 -16.11 19.46 -30.74
N THR A 5 -16.20 20.30 -31.77
CA THR A 5 -16.20 19.87 -33.18
C THR A 5 -14.83 19.31 -33.60
N MET A 6 -13.72 19.97 -33.19
CA MET A 6 -12.36 19.43 -33.37
C MET A 6 -12.20 18.03 -32.75
N ARG A 7 -12.70 17.84 -31.52
CA ARG A 7 -12.66 16.55 -30.83
C ARG A 7 -13.46 15.48 -31.60
N THR A 8 -14.65 15.82 -32.09
CA THR A 8 -15.45 14.88 -32.91
C THR A 8 -14.72 14.48 -34.19
N LEU A 9 -14.10 15.44 -34.88
CA LEU A 9 -13.30 15.14 -36.08
C LEU A 9 -12.12 14.22 -35.75
N ALA A 10 -11.41 14.45 -34.63
CA ALA A 10 -10.35 13.56 -34.13
C ALA A 10 -10.86 12.16 -33.80
N GLU A 11 -12.02 12.05 -33.11
CA GLU A 11 -12.66 10.76 -32.79
C GLU A 11 -13.04 9.97 -34.07
N GLN A 12 -13.33 10.68 -35.16
CA GLN A 12 -13.63 10.11 -36.49
C GLN A 12 -12.37 9.86 -37.35
N SER A 13 -11.18 10.09 -36.83
CA SER A 13 -9.90 9.99 -37.55
C SER A 13 -9.84 10.86 -38.80
N ARG A 14 -10.54 12.00 -38.80
CA ARG A 14 -10.52 12.99 -39.87
C ARG A 14 -9.48 14.07 -39.57
N GLU A 15 -8.81 14.57 -40.61
CA GLU A 15 -7.89 15.69 -40.47
C GLU A 15 -8.61 16.94 -39.92
N ILE A 16 -7.93 17.63 -39.01
CA ILE A 16 -8.43 18.87 -38.38
C ILE A 16 -7.71 20.05 -39.02
N ASP A 17 -8.31 20.61 -40.04
CA ASP A 17 -7.88 21.86 -40.66
C ASP A 17 -9.01 22.88 -40.69
N MET A 18 -8.75 24.07 -41.20
CA MET A 18 -9.76 25.15 -41.26
C MET A 18 -10.96 24.80 -42.16
N LEU A 19 -10.73 23.99 -43.21
CA LEU A 19 -11.76 23.64 -44.15
C LEU A 19 -12.70 22.58 -43.56
N THR A 20 -12.14 21.51 -43.02
CA THR A 20 -12.88 20.41 -42.37
C THR A 20 -13.64 20.88 -41.14
N LEU A 21 -13.07 21.82 -40.36
CA LEU A 21 -13.70 22.42 -39.20
C LEU A 21 -14.88 23.31 -39.58
N LYS A 22 -14.70 24.15 -40.64
CA LYS A 22 -15.76 24.97 -41.19
C LYS A 22 -16.92 24.14 -41.74
N GLU A 23 -16.60 23.09 -42.49
CA GLU A 23 -17.62 22.18 -43.08
C GLU A 23 -18.43 21.51 -41.98
N GLU A 24 -17.80 20.98 -40.96
CA GLU A 24 -18.46 20.27 -39.86
C GLU A 24 -19.32 21.21 -39.01
N LEU A 25 -18.86 22.45 -38.74
CA LEU A 25 -19.63 23.48 -38.03
C LEU A 25 -20.81 23.95 -38.86
N SER A 26 -20.69 24.03 -40.20
CA SER A 26 -21.79 24.33 -41.10
C SER A 26 -22.83 23.24 -41.08
N LYS A 27 -22.44 21.96 -41.17
CA LYS A 27 -23.35 20.81 -41.05
C LYS A 27 -24.17 20.81 -39.77
N ARG A 28 -23.58 21.31 -38.68
CA ARG A 28 -24.22 21.43 -37.37
C ARG A 28 -25.01 22.73 -37.16
N ALA A 29 -25.10 23.59 -38.19
CA ALA A 29 -25.71 24.92 -38.10
C ALA A 29 -25.12 25.78 -36.95
N GLN A 30 -23.85 25.62 -36.65
CA GLN A 30 -23.16 26.31 -35.54
C GLN A 30 -22.12 27.33 -36.04
N LEU A 31 -21.86 27.42 -37.34
CA LEU A 31 -20.82 28.27 -37.90
C LEU A 31 -21.03 29.75 -37.56
N ASP A 32 -22.23 30.26 -37.67
CA ASP A 32 -22.54 31.65 -37.37
C ASP A 32 -22.48 31.95 -35.85
N GLN A 33 -22.88 30.97 -35.05
CA GLN A 33 -22.83 31.08 -33.58
C GLN A 33 -21.40 31.19 -33.03
N VAL A 34 -20.42 30.68 -33.76
CA VAL A 34 -19.02 30.73 -33.36
C VAL A 34 -18.25 31.91 -33.98
N GLY A 35 -18.91 32.80 -34.66
CA GLY A 35 -18.32 34.00 -35.28
C GLY A 35 -17.97 33.84 -36.76
N GLY A 36 -18.52 32.79 -37.43
CA GLY A 36 -18.35 32.60 -38.86
C GLY A 36 -16.95 32.12 -39.30
N ALA A 37 -16.80 32.02 -40.61
CA ALA A 37 -15.52 31.56 -41.21
C ALA A 37 -14.33 32.49 -40.91
N GLY A 38 -14.58 33.82 -40.83
CA GLY A 38 -13.57 34.80 -40.52
C GLY A 38 -12.96 34.64 -39.14
N TYR A 39 -13.79 34.29 -38.14
CA TYR A 39 -13.31 34.03 -36.78
C TYR A 39 -12.45 32.76 -36.71
N ILE A 40 -12.86 31.72 -37.42
CA ILE A 40 -12.07 30.47 -37.49
C ILE A 40 -10.67 30.73 -38.10
N SER A 41 -10.64 31.54 -39.17
CA SER A 41 -9.38 31.96 -39.79
C SER A 41 -8.50 32.73 -38.86
N SER A 42 -9.07 33.70 -38.09
CA SER A 42 -8.33 34.51 -37.15
C SER A 42 -7.77 33.74 -35.95
N LEU A 43 -8.31 32.56 -35.65
CA LEU A 43 -7.76 31.69 -34.59
C LEU A 43 -6.42 31.06 -34.98
N ALA A 44 -6.15 30.93 -36.28
CA ALA A 44 -4.87 30.43 -36.80
C ALA A 44 -3.84 31.57 -37.00
N ASP A 45 -4.34 32.80 -37.14
CA ASP A 45 -3.49 34.00 -37.33
C ASP A 45 -2.77 34.33 -36.01
N GLY A 46 -1.44 34.39 -36.06
CA GLY A 46 -0.61 34.78 -34.92
C GLY A 46 -0.18 33.67 -33.97
N ILE A 47 -0.36 32.40 -34.34
CA ILE A 47 0.27 31.27 -33.62
C ILE A 47 1.68 31.07 -34.20
N PRO A 48 2.74 31.51 -33.48
CA PRO A 48 4.10 31.24 -33.95
C PRO A 48 4.43 29.78 -33.69
N ASP A 49 4.85 29.11 -34.73
CA ASP A 49 5.55 27.83 -34.76
C ASP A 49 4.98 26.65 -33.94
N VAL A 50 4.75 25.55 -34.65
CA VAL A 50 4.34 24.23 -34.10
C VAL A 50 5.31 23.73 -33.03
N ALA A 51 6.54 24.23 -33.00
CA ALA A 51 7.60 23.89 -32.04
C ALA A 51 7.24 24.22 -30.55
N ASN A 52 6.23 25.05 -30.31
CA ASN A 52 5.87 25.48 -28.94
C ASN A 52 4.59 24.86 -28.37
N VAL A 53 4.04 23.81 -28.99
CA VAL A 53 2.77 23.17 -28.58
C VAL A 53 2.81 22.71 -27.11
N GLU A 54 3.93 22.15 -26.66
CA GLU A 54 4.07 21.74 -25.24
C GLU A 54 3.97 22.90 -24.27
N ARG A 55 4.55 24.05 -24.62
CA ARG A 55 4.50 25.28 -23.80
C ARG A 55 3.06 25.79 -23.71
N TYR A 56 2.34 25.83 -24.82
CA TYR A 56 0.93 26.25 -24.84
C TYR A 56 0.04 25.26 -24.10
N ALA A 57 0.25 23.96 -24.28
CA ALA A 57 -0.45 22.92 -23.54
C ALA A 57 -0.23 23.08 -22.02
N ARG A 58 0.99 23.40 -21.58
CA ARG A 58 1.31 23.69 -20.19
C ARG A 58 0.51 24.86 -19.63
N ILE A 59 0.48 25.99 -20.37
CA ILE A 59 -0.32 27.17 -19.99
C ILE A 59 -1.79 26.83 -19.85
N VAL A 60 -2.36 26.10 -20.81
CA VAL A 60 -3.77 25.68 -20.77
C VAL A 60 -4.01 24.76 -19.56
N LYS A 61 -3.09 23.84 -19.26
CA LYS A 61 -3.16 22.94 -18.10
C LYS A 61 -3.12 23.72 -16.79
N GLU A 62 -2.23 24.71 -16.66
CA GLU A 62 -2.14 25.58 -15.48
C GLU A 62 -3.43 26.38 -15.26
N LYS A 63 -3.96 27.00 -16.31
CA LYS A 63 -5.22 27.75 -16.22
C LYS A 63 -6.42 26.84 -15.95
N SER A 64 -6.40 25.60 -16.46
CA SER A 64 -7.41 24.58 -16.14
C SER A 64 -7.36 24.18 -14.67
N MET A 65 -6.16 24.00 -14.10
CA MET A 65 -5.97 23.70 -12.68
C MET A 65 -6.54 24.81 -11.80
N LEU A 66 -6.21 26.06 -12.09
CA LEU A 66 -6.75 27.22 -11.36
C LEU A 66 -8.28 27.27 -11.39
N ARG A 67 -8.90 27.03 -12.56
CA ARG A 67 -10.36 26.95 -12.68
C ARG A 67 -10.96 25.82 -11.84
N ARG A 68 -10.32 24.65 -11.81
CA ARG A 68 -10.76 23.52 -10.96
C ARG A 68 -10.68 23.87 -9.48
N LEU A 69 -9.63 24.59 -9.05
CA LEU A 69 -9.50 25.07 -7.67
C LEU A 69 -10.61 26.06 -7.30
N ILE A 70 -10.99 26.98 -8.20
CA ILE A 70 -12.11 27.90 -8.00
C ILE A 70 -13.43 27.14 -7.86
N VAL A 71 -13.70 26.18 -8.75
CA VAL A 71 -14.91 25.35 -8.68
C VAL A 71 -14.96 24.56 -7.38
N MET A 72 -13.83 23.98 -6.95
CA MET A 72 -13.70 23.28 -5.67
C MET A 72 -14.01 24.21 -4.49
N GLY A 73 -13.41 25.40 -4.46
CA GLY A 73 -13.67 26.39 -3.41
C GLY A 73 -15.16 26.73 -3.29
N ASN A 74 -15.85 26.92 -4.42
CA ASN A 74 -17.30 27.13 -4.45
C ASN A 74 -18.08 25.92 -3.96
N THR A 75 -17.65 24.70 -4.25
CA THR A 75 -18.32 23.46 -3.79
C THR A 75 -18.19 23.32 -2.27
N VAL A 76 -17.00 23.53 -1.73
CA VAL A 76 -16.75 23.48 -0.27
C VAL A 76 -17.52 24.59 0.45
N MET A 77 -17.52 25.82 -0.09
CA MET A 77 -18.28 26.91 0.47
C MET A 77 -19.78 26.62 0.53
N ARG A 78 -20.35 26.09 -0.54
CA ARG A 78 -21.77 25.68 -0.55
C ARG A 78 -22.05 24.58 0.48
N ALA A 79 -21.24 23.53 0.51
CA ALA A 79 -21.40 22.44 1.49
C ALA A 79 -21.31 22.93 2.95
N ALA A 80 -20.53 23.99 3.22
CA ALA A 80 -20.42 24.59 4.53
C ALA A 80 -21.60 25.53 4.88
N LEU A 81 -22.23 26.14 3.86
CA LEU A 81 -23.39 27.03 4.05
C LEU A 81 -24.71 26.24 4.09
N ASP A 82 -24.82 25.16 3.33
CA ASP A 82 -25.98 24.27 3.35
C ASP A 82 -25.89 23.38 4.58
N ALA A 83 -26.57 23.74 5.63
CA ALA A 83 -26.52 23.23 7.01
C ALA A 83 -26.87 21.75 7.33
N PRO A 84 -27.00 20.76 6.42
CA PRO A 84 -27.18 19.36 6.80
C PRO A 84 -25.90 18.55 6.98
N HIS A 85 -24.72 19.12 6.70
CA HIS A 85 -23.45 18.38 6.79
C HIS A 85 -22.69 18.65 8.08
N GLU A 86 -22.21 17.58 8.73
CA GLU A 86 -21.26 17.72 9.83
C GLU A 86 -19.94 18.32 9.33
N PRO A 87 -19.22 19.15 10.14
CA PRO A 87 -17.95 19.76 9.74
C PRO A 87 -16.93 18.75 9.20
N ALA A 88 -16.91 17.52 9.74
CA ALA A 88 -16.05 16.43 9.28
C ALA A 88 -16.38 15.96 7.86
N GLU A 89 -17.64 15.98 7.47
CA GLU A 89 -18.04 15.62 6.10
C GLU A 89 -17.61 16.68 5.08
N VAL A 90 -17.77 17.97 5.44
CA VAL A 90 -17.33 19.08 4.58
C VAL A 90 -15.81 19.05 4.39
N LEU A 91 -15.06 18.76 5.46
CA LEU A 91 -13.60 18.61 5.40
C LEU A 91 -13.22 17.44 4.46
N ASN A 92 -13.88 16.29 4.58
CA ASN A 92 -13.62 15.13 3.72
C ASN A 92 -13.93 15.43 2.23
N ILE A 93 -15.01 16.17 1.94
CA ILE A 93 -15.34 16.64 0.58
C ILE A 93 -14.23 17.54 0.04
N ALA A 94 -13.72 18.47 0.85
CA ALA A 94 -12.64 19.36 0.48
C ALA A 94 -11.35 18.58 0.16
N GLU A 95 -10.94 17.69 1.05
CA GLU A 95 -9.74 16.84 0.88
C GLU A 95 -9.84 15.95 -0.37
N GLN A 96 -10.97 15.27 -0.57
CA GLN A 96 -11.18 14.41 -1.74
C GLN A 96 -11.12 15.20 -3.05
N THR A 97 -11.71 16.41 -3.08
CA THR A 97 -11.76 17.22 -4.30
C THR A 97 -10.39 17.83 -4.60
N LEU A 98 -9.66 18.27 -3.57
CA LEU A 98 -8.29 18.76 -3.70
C LEU A 98 -7.36 17.67 -4.24
N TYR A 99 -7.50 16.47 -3.72
CA TYR A 99 -6.73 15.31 -4.18
C TYR A 99 -7.00 14.99 -5.65
N LYS A 100 -8.28 14.97 -6.08
CA LYS A 100 -8.65 14.77 -7.49
C LYS A 100 -8.04 15.83 -8.40
N ILE A 101 -7.87 17.07 -7.93
CA ILE A 101 -7.23 18.13 -8.69
C ILE A 101 -5.70 17.91 -8.74
N ALA A 102 -5.10 17.51 -7.63
CA ALA A 102 -3.66 17.20 -7.55
C ALA A 102 -3.29 15.94 -8.38
N GLU A 103 -4.11 14.89 -8.32
CA GLU A 103 -3.98 13.69 -9.15
C GLU A 103 -4.43 13.88 -10.61
N GLY A 104 -5.26 14.84 -10.89
CA GLY A 104 -5.91 15.09 -12.18
C GLY A 104 -4.99 15.37 -13.36
N SER A 105 -3.71 15.09 -13.19
CA SER A 105 -2.71 15.01 -14.25
C SER A 105 -2.45 13.59 -14.73
N ILE A 106 -3.05 12.58 -14.11
CA ILE A 106 -2.91 11.18 -14.55
C ILE A 106 -4.14 10.89 -15.43
N ASP A 107 -3.91 10.83 -16.71
CA ASP A 107 -4.84 10.33 -17.70
C ASP A 107 -5.16 8.86 -17.34
N LYS A 108 -6.28 8.63 -16.63
CA LYS A 108 -6.79 7.27 -16.32
C LYS A 108 -7.52 6.66 -17.52
N GLY A 109 -7.16 7.07 -18.75
CA GLY A 109 -7.68 6.53 -20.00
C GLY A 109 -7.00 5.22 -20.40
N PHE A 110 -7.46 4.66 -21.51
CA PHE A 110 -6.76 3.55 -22.16
C PHE A 110 -5.35 3.98 -22.59
N VAL A 111 -4.35 3.20 -22.20
CA VAL A 111 -2.97 3.39 -22.62
C VAL A 111 -2.63 2.33 -23.66
N GLN A 112 -2.13 2.72 -24.80
CA GLN A 112 -1.75 1.80 -25.86
C GLN A 112 -0.62 0.87 -25.37
N LEU A 113 -0.71 -0.41 -25.72
CA LEU A 113 0.18 -1.46 -25.21
C LEU A 113 1.66 -1.18 -25.56
N ASP A 114 1.94 -0.54 -26.69
CA ASP A 114 3.30 -0.18 -27.10
C ASP A 114 4.02 0.71 -26.07
N ARG A 115 3.31 1.68 -25.48
CA ARG A 115 3.86 2.55 -24.42
C ARG A 115 4.13 1.79 -23.13
N ILE A 116 3.24 0.84 -22.80
CA ILE A 116 3.40 0.00 -21.62
C ILE A 116 4.61 -0.91 -21.78
N THR A 117 4.73 -1.57 -22.92
CA THR A 117 5.83 -2.51 -23.23
C THR A 117 7.18 -1.80 -23.26
N ARG A 118 7.27 -0.61 -23.87
CA ARG A 118 8.52 0.19 -23.86
C ARG A 118 8.97 0.49 -22.44
N LYS A 119 8.07 1.01 -21.62
CA LYS A 119 8.37 1.32 -20.21
C LYS A 119 8.79 0.07 -19.43
N ASN A 120 8.17 -1.08 -19.71
CA ASN A 120 8.53 -2.34 -19.09
C ASN A 120 9.92 -2.82 -19.56
N MET A 121 10.27 -2.65 -20.83
CA MET A 121 11.60 -2.99 -21.33
C MET A 121 12.69 -2.13 -20.69
N GLU A 122 12.49 -0.83 -20.60
CA GLU A 122 13.40 0.08 -19.87
C GLU A 122 13.60 -0.35 -18.41
N ALA A 123 12.52 -0.76 -17.74
CA ALA A 123 12.59 -1.25 -16.36
C ALA A 123 13.35 -2.58 -16.25
N ILE A 124 13.16 -3.51 -17.20
CA ILE A 124 13.87 -4.80 -17.25
C ILE A 124 15.37 -4.58 -17.48
N GLU A 125 15.73 -3.71 -18.43
CA GLU A 125 17.13 -3.36 -18.68
C GLU A 125 17.80 -2.74 -17.45
N ALA A 126 17.10 -1.82 -16.76
CA ALA A 126 17.60 -1.23 -15.52
C ALA A 126 17.81 -2.27 -14.41
N LEU A 127 16.91 -3.26 -14.27
CA LEU A 127 17.04 -4.36 -13.32
C LEU A 127 18.23 -5.27 -13.66
N GLN A 128 18.41 -5.60 -14.94
CA GLN A 128 19.54 -6.42 -15.40
C GLN A 128 20.87 -5.76 -15.08
N HIS A 129 20.99 -4.45 -15.32
CA HIS A 129 22.19 -3.69 -15.00
C HIS A 129 22.42 -3.52 -13.50
N ALA A 130 21.37 -3.47 -12.71
CA ALA A 130 21.46 -3.31 -11.26
C ALA A 130 21.86 -4.61 -10.53
N GLY A 131 21.77 -5.78 -11.18
CA GLY A 131 22.06 -7.09 -10.57
C GLY A 131 21.17 -7.42 -9.36
N LYS A 132 20.01 -6.76 -9.21
CA LYS A 132 19.15 -6.93 -8.05
C LYS A 132 18.08 -7.98 -8.33
N LEU A 133 18.04 -9.02 -7.50
CA LEU A 133 16.99 -10.04 -7.51
C LEU A 133 15.65 -9.53 -6.94
N ILE A 134 15.67 -8.46 -6.12
CA ILE A 134 14.49 -7.92 -5.43
C ILE A 134 14.03 -6.67 -6.16
N THR A 135 12.83 -6.72 -6.75
CA THR A 135 12.21 -5.63 -7.52
C THR A 135 11.29 -4.77 -6.66
N GLY A 136 10.71 -5.34 -5.62
CA GLY A 136 9.84 -4.69 -4.66
C GLY A 136 10.56 -4.17 -3.41
N ILE A 137 9.79 -3.91 -2.35
CA ILE A 137 10.32 -3.57 -1.02
C ILE A 137 10.77 -4.88 -0.36
N PRO A 138 12.05 -5.02 0.00
CA PRO A 138 12.56 -6.24 0.64
C PRO A 138 11.88 -6.46 2.00
N THR A 139 11.70 -7.72 2.40
CA THR A 139 11.09 -8.04 3.69
C THR A 139 12.11 -8.14 4.82
N GLY A 140 13.37 -8.37 4.47
CA GLY A 140 14.44 -8.70 5.41
C GLY A 140 14.58 -10.20 5.70
N TYR A 141 13.75 -11.02 5.05
CA TYR A 141 13.79 -12.48 5.12
C TYR A 141 14.14 -13.04 3.75
N ASP A 142 15.34 -13.62 3.62
CA ASP A 142 15.90 -13.99 2.34
C ASP A 142 15.01 -14.95 1.55
N ARG A 143 14.48 -15.99 2.21
CA ARG A 143 13.58 -16.94 1.58
C ARG A 143 12.25 -16.33 1.16
N PHE A 144 11.71 -15.39 1.95
CA PHE A 144 10.51 -14.68 1.57
C PHE A 144 10.76 -13.83 0.31
N ASP A 145 11.89 -13.14 0.28
CA ASP A 145 12.28 -12.27 -0.84
C ASP A 145 12.62 -13.09 -2.10
N GLU A 146 13.19 -14.29 -1.98
CA GLU A 146 13.39 -15.22 -3.09
C GLU A 146 12.06 -15.64 -3.74
N PHE A 147 11.03 -15.95 -2.94
CA PHE A 147 9.70 -16.32 -3.46
C PHE A 147 8.96 -15.15 -4.08
N THR A 148 9.07 -13.95 -3.52
CA THR A 148 8.20 -12.81 -3.85
C THR A 148 8.88 -11.70 -4.65
N SER A 149 10.21 -11.70 -4.72
CA SER A 149 11.03 -10.58 -5.18
C SER A 149 10.74 -9.28 -4.41
N GLY A 150 10.35 -9.40 -3.11
CA GLY A 150 9.90 -8.31 -2.25
C GLY A 150 8.44 -7.91 -2.48
N PHE A 151 7.91 -7.01 -1.67
CA PHE A 151 6.54 -6.52 -1.79
C PHE A 151 6.39 -5.54 -2.95
N GLN A 152 5.51 -5.88 -3.90
CA GLN A 152 5.30 -5.10 -5.10
C GLN A 152 4.30 -3.95 -4.85
N SER A 153 4.51 -2.82 -5.52
CA SER A 153 3.55 -1.70 -5.47
C SER A 153 2.17 -2.16 -5.91
N GLN A 154 1.13 -1.63 -5.26
CA GLN A 154 -0.29 -1.93 -5.50
C GLN A 154 -0.75 -3.32 -5.04
N ASP A 155 0.13 -4.15 -4.48
CA ASP A 155 -0.27 -5.45 -3.98
C ASP A 155 -0.95 -5.37 -2.61
N LEU A 156 -1.99 -6.20 -2.45
CA LEU A 156 -2.58 -6.53 -1.17
C LEU A 156 -1.99 -7.86 -0.70
N VAL A 157 -1.22 -7.78 0.38
CA VAL A 157 -0.59 -8.93 1.03
C VAL A 157 -1.37 -9.28 2.29
N ILE A 158 -1.77 -10.54 2.42
CA ILE A 158 -2.44 -11.05 3.61
C ILE A 158 -1.50 -11.97 4.37
N LEU A 159 -1.20 -11.62 5.61
CA LEU A 159 -0.50 -12.48 6.55
C LEU A 159 -1.51 -13.02 7.55
N ALA A 160 -1.79 -14.32 7.50
CA ALA A 160 -2.82 -14.91 8.32
C ALA A 160 -2.27 -16.01 9.26
N ALA A 161 -2.81 -16.08 10.46
CA ALA A 161 -2.47 -17.11 11.42
C ALA A 161 -3.54 -17.26 12.52
N ARG A 162 -3.46 -18.32 13.29
CA ARG A 162 -4.20 -18.44 14.55
C ARG A 162 -3.59 -17.49 15.62
N PRO A 163 -4.32 -17.15 16.69
CA PRO A 163 -3.77 -16.39 17.81
C PRO A 163 -2.48 -17.03 18.34
N SER A 164 -1.60 -16.18 18.89
CA SER A 164 -0.32 -16.59 19.49
C SER A 164 0.75 -17.17 18.53
N MET A 165 0.50 -17.23 17.23
CA MET A 165 1.49 -17.65 16.22
C MET A 165 2.55 -16.58 15.90
N GLY A 166 2.37 -15.32 16.34
CA GLY A 166 3.34 -14.25 16.12
C GLY A 166 3.04 -13.34 14.93
N LYS A 167 1.79 -13.25 14.44
CA LYS A 167 1.40 -12.38 13.29
C LYS A 167 1.89 -10.95 13.42
N THR A 168 1.49 -10.28 14.49
CA THR A 168 1.87 -8.88 14.78
C THR A 168 3.39 -8.74 14.87
N SER A 169 4.07 -9.70 15.54
CA SER A 169 5.53 -9.71 15.64
C SER A 169 6.21 -9.81 14.28
N PHE A 170 5.74 -10.70 13.39
CA PHE A 170 6.29 -10.86 12.05
C PHE A 170 6.13 -9.59 11.22
N MET A 171 4.93 -9.00 11.24
CA MET A 171 4.66 -7.74 10.54
C MET A 171 5.53 -6.59 11.07
N MET A 172 5.70 -6.47 12.40
CA MET A 172 6.56 -5.44 13.00
C MET A 172 8.04 -5.68 12.67
N ASN A 173 8.50 -6.92 12.67
CA ASN A 173 9.89 -7.23 12.31
C ASN A 173 10.18 -6.92 10.83
N ILE A 174 9.20 -7.09 9.93
CA ILE A 174 9.32 -6.60 8.55
C ILE A 174 9.45 -5.07 8.55
N ALA A 175 8.61 -4.35 9.32
CA ALA A 175 8.70 -2.89 9.42
C ALA A 175 10.08 -2.44 9.96
N GLU A 176 10.58 -3.10 11.00
CA GLU A 176 11.92 -2.88 11.54
C GLU A 176 12.99 -3.11 10.47
N ALA A 177 12.91 -4.25 9.78
CA ALA A 177 13.90 -4.65 8.79
C ALA A 177 14.03 -3.63 7.64
N ILE A 178 12.97 -2.93 7.23
CA ILE A 178 12.98 -2.02 6.09
C ILE A 178 13.14 -0.55 6.47
N ALA A 179 12.78 -0.17 7.71
CA ALA A 179 12.77 1.23 8.13
C ALA A 179 13.92 1.61 9.08
N ILE A 180 14.54 0.63 9.77
CA ILE A 180 15.64 0.91 10.72
C ILE A 180 17.00 0.84 10.00
N PRO A 181 17.91 1.80 10.23
CA PRO A 181 19.27 1.73 9.73
C PRO A 181 19.99 0.48 10.29
N THR A 182 20.68 -0.25 9.42
CA THR A 182 21.45 -1.44 9.81
C THR A 182 22.53 -1.08 10.83
N ARG A 183 22.81 -1.99 11.77
CA ARG A 183 24.02 -1.90 12.63
C ARG A 183 25.27 -1.92 11.76
N GLU A 184 26.29 -1.13 12.10
CA GLU A 184 27.62 -1.26 11.52
C GLU A 184 28.10 -2.70 11.71
N GLY A 185 28.41 -3.39 10.61
CA GLY A 185 28.78 -4.81 10.62
C GLY A 185 27.62 -5.81 10.55
N GLY A 186 26.38 -5.35 10.41
CA GLY A 186 25.22 -6.24 10.20
C GLY A 186 25.07 -6.71 8.74
N PRO A 187 24.23 -7.71 8.47
CA PRO A 187 24.13 -8.37 7.18
C PRO A 187 23.57 -7.50 6.03
N ARG A 188 23.14 -6.28 6.30
CA ARG A 188 22.64 -5.33 5.28
C ARG A 188 23.72 -4.36 4.83
N ALA A 189 23.84 -4.14 3.53
CA ALA A 189 24.77 -3.18 2.97
C ALA A 189 24.39 -1.73 3.37
N PRO A 190 25.36 -0.86 3.70
CA PRO A 190 25.15 0.52 4.18
C PRO A 190 24.40 1.43 3.20
N SER A 191 24.23 1.02 1.95
CA SER A 191 23.62 1.80 0.85
C SER A 191 22.13 1.51 0.63
N GLN A 192 21.46 0.72 1.47
CA GLN A 192 20.06 0.41 1.26
C GLN A 192 19.15 1.56 1.67
N ARG A 193 18.24 1.95 0.75
CA ARG A 193 17.16 2.89 1.01
C ARG A 193 16.34 2.45 2.23
N LEU A 194 16.10 3.38 3.15
CA LEU A 194 15.14 3.21 4.24
C LEU A 194 13.75 3.57 3.77
N TYR A 195 12.79 2.71 4.08
CA TYR A 195 11.40 2.87 3.68
C TYR A 195 10.56 3.48 4.81
N SER A 196 9.52 4.24 4.41
CA SER A 196 8.53 4.82 5.32
C SER A 196 7.33 3.89 5.45
N VAL A 197 6.99 3.50 6.68
CA VAL A 197 5.92 2.53 6.96
C VAL A 197 4.84 3.17 7.82
N GLY A 198 3.59 3.09 7.38
CA GLY A 198 2.41 3.47 8.17
C GLY A 198 1.75 2.22 8.74
N VAL A 199 1.63 2.13 10.05
CA VAL A 199 1.04 0.99 10.76
C VAL A 199 -0.28 1.41 11.40
N PHE A 200 -1.37 0.76 11.01
CA PHE A 200 -2.67 0.87 11.67
C PHE A 200 -2.85 -0.30 12.60
N SER A 201 -2.73 -0.03 13.92
CA SER A 201 -2.83 -1.04 14.97
C SER A 201 -4.21 -0.95 15.63
N LEU A 202 -5.08 -1.90 15.30
CA LEU A 202 -6.47 -1.90 15.78
C LEU A 202 -6.65 -2.76 17.03
N GLU A 203 -5.66 -3.63 17.34
CA GLU A 203 -5.67 -4.53 18.49
C GLU A 203 -4.82 -3.98 19.65
N MET A 204 -3.70 -3.33 19.33
CA MET A 204 -2.73 -2.91 20.34
C MET A 204 -2.54 -1.40 20.32
N SER A 205 -2.30 -0.80 21.50
CA SER A 205 -1.94 0.61 21.57
C SER A 205 -0.53 0.87 20.99
N LYS A 206 -0.29 2.10 20.57
CA LYS A 206 1.01 2.53 20.04
C LYS A 206 2.15 2.35 21.04
N GLU A 207 1.87 2.50 22.34
CA GLU A 207 2.83 2.27 23.42
C GLU A 207 3.23 0.80 23.49
N GLN A 208 2.27 -0.12 23.35
CA GLN A 208 2.53 -1.57 23.33
C GLN A 208 3.33 -1.98 22.10
N ILE A 209 3.05 -1.41 20.95
CA ILE A 209 3.85 -1.59 19.72
C ILE A 209 5.28 -1.10 19.97
N GLY A 210 5.45 0.12 20.50
CA GLY A 210 6.76 0.68 20.81
C GLY A 210 7.59 -0.19 21.76
N LEU A 211 6.97 -0.73 22.83
CA LEU A 211 7.65 -1.65 23.76
C LEU A 211 8.08 -2.96 23.07
N ARG A 212 7.24 -3.53 22.18
CA ARG A 212 7.62 -4.73 21.43
C ARG A 212 8.78 -4.48 20.49
N MET A 213 8.76 -3.35 19.78
CA MET A 213 9.87 -2.96 18.89
C MET A 213 11.14 -2.70 19.68
N LEU A 214 11.07 -2.07 20.85
CA LEU A 214 12.23 -1.92 21.74
C LEU A 214 12.78 -3.27 22.19
N SER A 215 11.92 -4.22 22.57
CA SER A 215 12.34 -5.59 22.95
C SER A 215 13.02 -6.32 21.79
N SER A 216 12.37 -6.28 20.62
CA SER A 216 12.87 -6.91 19.39
C SER A 216 14.23 -6.35 18.97
N GLU A 217 14.39 -5.03 18.99
CA GLU A 217 15.59 -4.37 18.49
C GLU A 217 16.76 -4.37 19.50
N SER A 218 16.46 -4.34 20.81
CA SER A 218 17.48 -4.42 21.86
C SER A 218 17.91 -5.86 22.16
N GLY A 219 17.05 -6.85 21.91
CA GLY A 219 17.22 -8.24 22.36
C GLY A 219 16.96 -8.43 23.85
N VAL A 220 16.39 -7.43 24.53
CA VAL A 220 15.99 -7.53 25.95
C VAL A 220 14.58 -8.10 26.03
N SER A 221 14.40 -9.13 26.86
CA SER A 221 13.10 -9.79 27.03
C SER A 221 11.98 -8.81 27.38
N ASN A 222 10.85 -8.92 26.69
CA ASN A 222 9.67 -8.10 26.94
C ASN A 222 9.16 -8.22 28.39
N HIS A 223 9.33 -9.39 29.00
CA HIS A 223 8.98 -9.61 30.39
C HIS A 223 9.85 -8.74 31.34
N LEU A 224 11.17 -8.68 31.11
CA LEU A 224 12.09 -7.87 31.92
C LEU A 224 11.78 -6.37 31.79
N ILE A 225 11.48 -5.91 30.56
CA ILE A 225 11.09 -4.53 30.28
C ILE A 225 9.81 -4.17 31.06
N ARG A 226 8.79 -5.01 30.98
CA ARG A 226 7.50 -4.77 31.65
C ARG A 226 7.59 -4.87 33.19
N ALA A 227 8.42 -5.74 33.70
CA ALA A 227 8.65 -5.89 35.14
C ALA A 227 9.59 -4.80 35.71
N GLY A 228 10.27 -4.02 34.88
CA GLY A 228 11.28 -3.06 35.32
C GLY A 228 12.56 -3.71 35.87
N MET A 229 12.76 -5.02 35.62
CA MET A 229 13.90 -5.79 36.13
C MET A 229 15.07 -5.73 35.14
N LEU A 230 15.68 -4.56 35.02
CA LEU A 230 16.68 -4.28 33.99
C LEU A 230 18.09 -4.13 34.66
N SER A 231 19.06 -4.86 34.10
CA SER A 231 20.46 -4.66 34.43
C SER A 231 21.04 -3.42 33.73
N GLU A 232 22.21 -2.94 34.15
CA GLU A 232 22.88 -1.84 33.43
C GLU A 232 23.16 -2.15 31.97
N ARG A 233 23.43 -3.42 31.64
CA ARG A 233 23.63 -3.87 30.28
C ARG A 233 22.31 -3.72 29.49
N ASN A 234 21.20 -4.19 30.05
CA ASN A 234 19.89 -4.08 29.43
C ASN A 234 19.50 -2.61 29.15
N TRP A 235 19.83 -1.72 30.08
CA TRP A 235 19.61 -0.27 29.88
C TRP A 235 20.44 0.29 28.73
N ARG A 236 21.68 -0.13 28.56
CA ARG A 236 22.54 0.27 27.42
C ARG A 236 21.94 -0.24 26.11
N ASP A 237 21.59 -1.54 26.05
CA ASP A 237 21.01 -2.16 24.84
C ASP A 237 19.69 -1.49 24.45
N LEU A 238 18.84 -1.13 25.43
CA LEU A 238 17.60 -0.39 25.21
C LEU A 238 17.84 1.04 24.71
N ALA A 239 18.82 1.75 25.26
CA ALA A 239 19.16 3.11 24.83
C ALA A 239 19.67 3.13 23.38
N GLU A 240 20.52 2.17 23.00
CA GLU A 240 20.96 2.01 21.61
C GLU A 240 19.80 1.68 20.68
N ALA A 241 18.95 0.74 21.06
CA ALA A 241 17.75 0.39 20.27
C ALA A 241 16.82 1.59 20.10
N SER A 242 16.58 2.35 21.17
CA SER A 242 15.79 3.58 21.13
C SER A 242 16.37 4.60 20.14
N THR A 243 17.70 4.77 20.13
CA THR A 243 18.38 5.67 19.22
C THR A 243 18.21 5.24 17.74
N ARG A 244 18.22 3.94 17.45
CA ARG A 244 17.98 3.42 16.11
C ARG A 244 16.51 3.57 15.69
N LEU A 245 15.59 3.22 16.59
CA LEU A 245 14.14 3.37 16.36
C LEU A 245 13.74 4.82 16.14
N ALA A 246 14.37 5.78 16.84
CA ALA A 246 14.12 7.21 16.64
C ALA A 246 14.47 7.71 15.23
N LYS A 247 15.35 7.01 14.51
CA LYS A 247 15.71 7.31 13.12
C LYS A 247 14.83 6.58 12.10
N ALA A 248 14.03 5.60 12.55
CA ALA A 248 13.15 4.82 11.70
C ALA A 248 11.93 5.66 11.27
N LYS A 249 11.54 5.53 10.00
CA LYS A 249 10.34 6.18 9.46
C LYS A 249 9.11 5.27 9.65
N ILE A 250 8.79 4.94 10.89
CA ILE A 250 7.63 4.11 11.25
C ILE A 250 6.61 4.99 11.97
N TYR A 251 5.41 5.05 11.43
CA TYR A 251 4.30 5.88 11.93
C TYR A 251 3.16 4.97 12.37
N VAL A 252 2.73 5.07 13.61
CA VAL A 252 1.70 4.20 14.20
C VAL A 252 0.44 4.99 14.49
N ASP A 253 -0.68 4.49 13.99
CA ASP A 253 -2.04 4.95 14.29
C ASP A 253 -2.79 3.83 15.01
N ASP A 254 -3.28 4.08 16.22
CA ASP A 254 -4.01 3.11 17.05
C ASP A 254 -5.50 3.48 17.21
N THR A 255 -6.06 4.21 16.24
CA THR A 255 -7.49 4.55 16.23
C THR A 255 -8.35 3.29 16.11
N PRO A 256 -9.18 2.99 17.12
CA PRO A 256 -9.99 1.79 17.12
C PRO A 256 -11.15 1.90 16.11
N GLY A 257 -11.50 0.78 15.48
CA GLY A 257 -12.68 0.70 14.62
C GLY A 257 -12.62 1.60 13.37
N ILE A 258 -11.43 1.90 12.88
CA ILE A 258 -11.24 2.70 11.67
C ILE A 258 -11.91 2.03 10.46
N ASP A 259 -12.59 2.80 9.64
CA ASP A 259 -13.10 2.32 8.35
C ASP A 259 -12.08 2.51 7.21
N VAL A 260 -12.32 1.86 6.07
CA VAL A 260 -11.40 1.91 4.91
C VAL A 260 -11.24 3.35 4.37
N MET A 261 -12.27 4.18 4.46
CA MET A 261 -12.22 5.56 3.95
C MET A 261 -11.36 6.44 4.83
N GLU A 262 -11.48 6.30 6.14
CA GLU A 262 -10.65 7.02 7.10
C GLU A 262 -9.19 6.56 7.02
N LEU A 263 -8.95 5.23 6.98
CA LEU A 263 -7.61 4.68 6.75
C LEU A 263 -6.97 5.26 5.48
N ARG A 264 -7.75 5.28 4.38
CA ARG A 264 -7.31 5.85 3.11
C ARG A 264 -6.93 7.32 3.23
N ALA A 265 -7.75 8.12 3.92
CA ALA A 265 -7.49 9.54 4.12
C ALA A 265 -6.20 9.76 4.92
N LYS A 266 -6.03 9.05 6.06
CA LYS A 266 -4.83 9.13 6.90
C LYS A 266 -3.56 8.66 6.16
N ALA A 267 -3.62 7.52 5.45
CA ALA A 267 -2.50 6.99 4.69
C ALA A 267 -2.10 7.94 3.54
N ARG A 268 -3.07 8.55 2.86
CA ARG A 268 -2.84 9.54 1.82
C ARG A 268 -2.14 10.78 2.38
N ARG A 269 -2.64 11.30 3.49
CA ARG A 269 -2.04 12.45 4.17
C ARG A 269 -0.58 12.15 4.56
N LEU A 270 -0.34 11.00 5.19
CA LEU A 270 1.00 10.58 5.56
C LEU A 270 1.92 10.44 4.34
N LYS A 271 1.39 9.92 3.22
CA LYS A 271 2.15 9.84 1.96
C LYS A 271 2.56 11.21 1.41
N MET A 272 1.69 12.21 1.53
CA MET A 272 2.00 13.58 1.09
C MET A 272 3.02 14.26 2.02
N GLU A 273 2.96 14.01 3.32
CA GLU A 273 3.84 14.64 4.31
C GLU A 273 5.25 14.04 4.32
N VAL A 274 5.37 12.73 4.25
CA VAL A 274 6.65 12.03 4.47
C VAL A 274 7.09 11.09 3.34
N GLY A 275 6.25 10.89 2.32
CA GLY A 275 6.56 9.98 1.22
C GLY A 275 6.40 8.50 1.62
N LEU A 276 5.21 8.11 2.08
CA LEU A 276 4.89 6.75 2.53
C LEU A 276 5.15 5.70 1.46
N ASP A 277 5.87 4.64 1.81
CA ASP A 277 6.24 3.54 0.93
C ASP A 277 5.37 2.29 1.14
N MET A 278 4.85 2.06 2.36
CA MET A 278 4.08 0.87 2.72
C MET A 278 3.03 1.17 3.78
N VAL A 279 1.90 0.46 3.71
CA VAL A 279 0.87 0.46 4.76
C VAL A 279 0.73 -0.93 5.36
N MET A 280 0.60 -1.00 6.68
CA MET A 280 0.36 -2.23 7.45
C MET A 280 -0.88 -2.07 8.32
N VAL A 281 -1.71 -3.12 8.41
CA VAL A 281 -2.98 -3.13 9.17
C VAL A 281 -3.05 -4.35 10.08
N ASP A 282 -3.16 -4.14 11.38
CA ASP A 282 -3.29 -5.21 12.39
C ASP A 282 -4.62 -5.06 13.14
N TYR A 283 -5.64 -5.84 12.84
CA TYR A 283 -5.92 -6.77 11.76
C TYR A 283 -7.28 -6.44 11.12
N LEU A 284 -7.50 -6.84 9.89
CA LEU A 284 -8.65 -6.40 9.08
C LEU A 284 -10.04 -6.66 9.70
N GLN A 285 -10.19 -7.73 10.50
CA GLN A 285 -11.47 -8.04 11.12
C GLN A 285 -11.89 -7.07 12.23
N LEU A 286 -11.00 -6.17 12.70
CA LEU A 286 -11.33 -5.10 13.65
C LEU A 286 -11.72 -3.79 12.97
N MET A 287 -11.62 -3.72 11.64
CA MET A 287 -12.06 -2.54 10.90
C MET A 287 -13.59 -2.43 10.91
N ALA A 288 -14.07 -1.19 10.91
CA ALA A 288 -15.48 -0.88 10.79
C ALA A 288 -15.96 -0.79 9.34
N VAL A 289 -17.25 -1.05 9.12
CA VAL A 289 -17.94 -0.77 7.86
C VAL A 289 -19.07 0.19 8.12
N LYS A 290 -19.15 1.29 7.37
CA LYS A 290 -20.26 2.23 7.42
C LYS A 290 -21.45 1.69 6.63
N GLY A 291 -22.63 1.67 7.26
CA GLY A 291 -23.87 1.23 6.64
C GLY A 291 -24.38 -0.11 7.17
N ARG A 292 -25.58 -0.48 6.70
CA ARG A 292 -26.20 -1.75 7.08
C ARG A 292 -25.63 -2.87 6.21
N VAL A 293 -24.98 -3.83 6.83
CA VAL A 293 -24.44 -5.01 6.16
C VAL A 293 -25.15 -6.25 6.69
N GLU A 294 -25.57 -7.14 5.83
CA GLU A 294 -26.41 -8.30 6.19
C GLU A 294 -25.62 -9.42 6.87
N SER A 295 -24.32 -9.50 6.64
CA SER A 295 -23.50 -10.57 7.20
C SER A 295 -22.03 -10.15 7.40
N ARG A 296 -21.36 -10.80 8.35
CA ARG A 296 -19.92 -10.62 8.61
C ARG A 296 -19.06 -10.89 7.37
N ASN A 297 -19.45 -11.85 6.55
CA ASN A 297 -18.74 -12.15 5.30
C ASN A 297 -18.79 -10.98 4.31
N GLN A 298 -19.92 -10.28 4.22
CA GLN A 298 -20.05 -9.10 3.37
C GLN A 298 -19.20 -7.93 3.91
N GLU A 299 -19.16 -7.73 5.23
CA GLU A 299 -18.31 -6.71 5.85
C GLU A 299 -16.84 -6.93 5.48
N ILE A 300 -16.33 -8.14 5.68
CA ILE A 300 -14.95 -8.49 5.37
C ILE A 300 -14.67 -8.37 3.87
N SER A 301 -15.64 -8.72 3.02
CA SER A 301 -15.53 -8.54 1.57
C SER A 301 -15.40 -7.07 1.16
N GLN A 302 -16.15 -6.18 1.81
CA GLN A 302 -16.05 -4.75 1.56
C GLN A 302 -14.70 -4.19 2.03
N ILE A 303 -14.23 -4.61 3.20
CA ILE A 303 -12.94 -4.21 3.75
C ILE A 303 -11.80 -4.67 2.82
N SER A 304 -11.78 -5.94 2.43
CA SER A 304 -10.73 -6.52 1.57
C SER A 304 -10.63 -5.79 0.23
N ARG A 305 -11.76 -5.62 -0.49
CA ARG A 305 -11.80 -4.85 -1.75
C ARG A 305 -11.38 -3.39 -1.54
N GLY A 306 -11.81 -2.79 -0.43
CA GLY A 306 -11.43 -1.44 -0.08
C GLY A 306 -9.92 -1.30 0.14
N LEU A 307 -9.30 -2.20 0.89
CA LEU A 307 -7.85 -2.22 1.12
C LEU A 307 -7.07 -2.43 -0.19
N LYS A 308 -7.53 -3.33 -1.08
CA LYS A 308 -6.95 -3.47 -2.43
C LYS A 308 -7.08 -2.18 -3.23
N GLY A 309 -8.23 -1.48 -3.10
CA GLY A 309 -8.45 -0.17 -3.69
C GLY A 309 -7.44 0.87 -3.18
N VAL A 310 -7.17 0.90 -1.88
CA VAL A 310 -6.17 1.79 -1.25
C VAL A 310 -4.76 1.50 -1.77
N ALA A 311 -4.35 0.22 -1.82
CA ALA A 311 -3.04 -0.17 -2.35
C ALA A 311 -2.83 0.33 -3.78
N LYS A 312 -3.84 0.15 -4.66
CA LYS A 312 -3.81 0.63 -6.05
C LYS A 312 -3.79 2.15 -6.15
N GLU A 313 -4.65 2.83 -5.39
CA GLU A 313 -4.77 4.29 -5.41
C GLU A 313 -3.49 4.95 -4.93
N LEU A 314 -2.94 4.48 -3.82
CA LEU A 314 -1.72 5.02 -3.25
C LEU A 314 -0.46 4.49 -3.93
N ASN A 315 -0.56 3.55 -4.88
CA ASN A 315 0.57 2.93 -5.58
C ASN A 315 1.67 2.46 -4.62
N LEU A 316 1.28 1.68 -3.62
CA LEU A 316 2.17 1.10 -2.62
C LEU A 316 1.65 -0.28 -2.17
N PRO A 317 2.51 -1.18 -1.66
CA PRO A 317 2.05 -2.42 -1.04
C PRO A 317 1.29 -2.14 0.25
N LEU A 318 0.22 -2.90 0.46
CA LEU A 318 -0.56 -2.91 1.69
C LEU A 318 -0.54 -4.31 2.28
N ILE A 319 0.00 -4.43 3.49
CA ILE A 319 0.00 -5.67 4.25
C ILE A 319 -1.16 -5.61 5.24
N SER A 320 -2.01 -6.62 5.26
CA SER A 320 -3.04 -6.74 6.29
C SER A 320 -2.96 -8.08 6.99
N LEU A 321 -3.00 -8.04 8.31
CA LEU A 321 -3.12 -9.25 9.11
C LEU A 321 -4.54 -9.77 9.05
N SER A 322 -4.68 -11.08 9.10
CA SER A 322 -5.96 -11.78 9.18
C SER A 322 -5.92 -12.89 10.23
N GLN A 323 -6.97 -13.01 11.00
CA GLN A 323 -7.13 -14.13 11.92
C GLN A 323 -7.82 -15.28 11.21
N LEU A 324 -7.29 -16.49 11.35
CA LEU A 324 -7.88 -17.70 10.80
C LEU A 324 -9.03 -18.22 11.67
N SER A 325 -9.97 -18.92 11.05
CA SER A 325 -11.01 -19.69 11.74
C SER A 325 -10.42 -20.79 12.64
N ARG A 326 -11.24 -21.39 13.52
CA ARG A 326 -10.78 -22.49 14.41
C ARG A 326 -10.63 -23.85 13.73
N ARG A 327 -10.85 -23.92 12.41
CA ARG A 327 -10.80 -25.19 11.66
C ARG A 327 -9.46 -25.91 11.72
N PRO A 328 -8.28 -25.22 11.62
CA PRO A 328 -7.01 -25.92 11.78
C PRO A 328 -6.88 -26.67 13.10
N GLU A 329 -7.42 -26.10 14.19
CA GLU A 329 -7.39 -26.74 15.52
C GLU A 329 -8.28 -27.98 15.62
N GLN A 330 -9.30 -28.08 14.77
CA GLN A 330 -10.29 -29.20 14.77
C GLN A 330 -9.88 -30.35 13.84
N ARG A 331 -8.81 -30.15 13.03
CA ARG A 331 -8.31 -31.22 12.17
C ARG A 331 -7.56 -32.26 12.99
N THR A 332 -7.72 -33.54 12.60
CA THR A 332 -6.88 -34.60 13.12
C THR A 332 -5.63 -34.74 12.25
N GLY A 333 -4.45 -34.63 12.85
CA GLY A 333 -3.16 -34.76 12.17
C GLY A 333 -2.53 -33.43 11.81
N ASP A 334 -2.56 -33.01 10.54
CA ASP A 334 -1.90 -31.79 10.08
C ASP A 334 -2.72 -30.52 10.38
N HIS A 335 -2.17 -29.67 11.25
CA HIS A 335 -2.78 -28.40 11.65
C HIS A 335 -2.31 -27.21 10.79
N ARG A 336 -1.51 -27.45 9.72
CA ARG A 336 -1.06 -26.38 8.82
C ARG A 336 -2.24 -25.66 8.18
N PRO A 337 -2.24 -24.33 8.19
CA PRO A 337 -3.32 -23.53 7.60
C PRO A 337 -3.42 -23.73 6.08
N GLN A 338 -4.64 -23.63 5.58
CA GLN A 338 -4.97 -23.70 4.16
C GLN A 338 -5.84 -22.49 3.76
N LEU A 339 -5.92 -22.18 2.46
CA LEU A 339 -6.76 -21.08 1.96
C LEU A 339 -8.23 -21.21 2.41
N ALA A 340 -8.73 -22.45 2.52
CA ALA A 340 -10.07 -22.71 3.03
C ALA A 340 -10.30 -22.26 4.49
N ASP A 341 -9.24 -22.01 5.27
CA ASP A 341 -9.35 -21.55 6.66
C ASP A 341 -9.57 -20.03 6.77
N LEU A 342 -9.39 -19.31 5.66
CA LEU A 342 -9.84 -17.93 5.48
C LEU A 342 -11.35 -17.81 5.23
N ARG A 343 -12.13 -18.87 5.39
CA ARG A 343 -13.47 -19.13 4.83
C ARG A 343 -14.62 -18.27 5.37
N GLU A 344 -14.44 -17.49 6.41
CA GLU A 344 -15.38 -16.37 6.72
C GLU A 344 -15.18 -15.19 5.76
N SER A 345 -14.29 -15.36 4.77
CA SER A 345 -13.75 -14.32 3.92
C SER A 345 -13.28 -14.85 2.56
N GLY A 346 -14.08 -15.62 1.85
CA GLY A 346 -13.72 -16.11 0.50
C GLY A 346 -13.32 -15.00 -0.47
N SER A 347 -13.69 -13.75 -0.16
CA SER A 347 -13.27 -12.56 -0.88
C SER A 347 -11.83 -12.13 -0.57
N ILE A 348 -11.31 -12.36 0.65
CA ILE A 348 -9.90 -12.06 0.96
C ILE A 348 -8.99 -12.84 0.03
N GLU A 349 -9.29 -14.14 -0.15
CA GLU A 349 -8.54 -14.99 -1.07
C GLU A 349 -8.57 -14.43 -2.50
N GLN A 350 -9.73 -13.95 -2.98
CA GLN A 350 -9.86 -13.43 -4.34
C GLN A 350 -9.15 -12.09 -4.54
N ASP A 351 -9.27 -11.18 -3.57
CA ASP A 351 -8.77 -9.81 -3.66
C ASP A 351 -7.25 -9.72 -3.41
N ALA A 352 -6.69 -10.60 -2.57
CA ALA A 352 -5.27 -10.64 -2.24
C ALA A 352 -4.41 -11.05 -3.43
N ASP A 353 -3.26 -10.43 -3.58
CA ASP A 353 -2.23 -10.79 -4.57
C ASP A 353 -1.28 -11.85 -3.99
N LEU A 354 -1.02 -11.77 -2.68
CA LEU A 354 -0.23 -12.74 -1.93
C LEU A 354 -0.96 -13.08 -0.63
N VAL A 355 -1.00 -14.38 -0.31
CA VAL A 355 -1.49 -14.90 0.99
C VAL A 355 -0.41 -15.78 1.58
N ALA A 356 0.06 -15.41 2.76
CA ALA A 356 1.01 -16.19 3.53
C ALA A 356 0.44 -16.55 4.91
N PHE A 357 0.69 -17.75 5.34
CA PHE A 357 0.33 -18.26 6.67
C PHE A 357 1.56 -18.37 7.56
N ILE A 358 1.36 -18.17 8.85
CA ILE A 358 2.36 -18.44 9.87
C ILE A 358 1.87 -19.61 10.69
N TYR A 359 2.69 -20.67 10.75
CA TYR A 359 2.44 -21.88 11.51
C TYR A 359 3.61 -22.18 12.44
N ARG A 360 3.31 -22.63 13.65
CA ARG A 360 4.30 -23.08 14.65
C ARG A 360 3.80 -24.37 15.25
N ASP A 361 4.50 -25.46 14.99
CA ASP A 361 4.12 -26.79 15.44
C ASP A 361 4.12 -26.89 16.98
N GLU A 362 5.03 -26.24 17.66
CA GLU A 362 5.15 -26.22 19.13
C GLU A 362 3.90 -25.71 19.88
N VAL A 363 3.00 -24.97 19.16
CA VAL A 363 1.74 -24.48 19.75
C VAL A 363 0.71 -25.61 19.85
N TYR A 364 0.76 -26.57 18.94
CA TYR A 364 -0.14 -27.74 18.90
C TYR A 364 0.49 -28.98 19.51
N ASN A 365 1.76 -29.19 19.25
CA ASN A 365 2.54 -30.34 19.70
C ASN A 365 3.69 -29.88 20.62
N LYS A 366 3.54 -30.10 21.94
CA LYS A 366 4.56 -29.70 22.94
C LYS A 366 5.83 -30.53 22.85
N ASP A 367 5.74 -31.73 22.28
CA ASP A 367 6.83 -32.69 22.18
C ASP A 367 7.54 -32.61 20.81
N THR A 368 7.25 -31.58 20.03
CA THR A 368 7.87 -31.38 18.71
C THR A 368 9.38 -31.17 18.84
N GLU A 369 10.11 -31.67 17.86
CA GLU A 369 11.54 -31.38 17.67
C GLU A 369 11.77 -29.96 17.09
N GLU A 370 10.73 -29.32 16.55
CA GLU A 370 10.78 -28.01 15.90
C GLU A 370 10.43 -26.85 16.85
N LYS A 371 10.99 -26.87 18.07
CA LYS A 371 10.80 -25.77 19.03
C LYS A 371 11.45 -24.48 18.53
N GLY A 372 10.74 -23.38 18.66
CA GLY A 372 11.22 -22.07 18.19
C GLY A 372 11.25 -21.94 16.67
N ILE A 373 10.71 -22.89 15.93
CA ILE A 373 10.61 -22.82 14.46
C ILE A 373 9.21 -22.35 14.07
N ALA A 374 9.18 -21.43 13.13
CA ALA A 374 7.95 -20.97 12.48
C ALA A 374 8.04 -21.27 10.99
N GLU A 375 7.00 -21.88 10.44
CA GLU A 375 6.84 -22.07 9.01
C GLU A 375 6.05 -20.91 8.43
N ILE A 376 6.56 -20.33 7.35
CA ILE A 376 5.88 -19.36 6.53
C ILE A 376 5.42 -20.08 5.27
N ILE A 377 4.10 -20.18 5.08
CA ILE A 377 3.48 -20.90 3.97
C ILE A 377 2.88 -19.90 3.00
N ILE A 378 3.50 -19.71 1.85
CA ILE A 378 2.96 -18.89 0.75
C ILE A 378 1.93 -19.74 0.01
N ALA A 379 0.67 -19.58 0.37
CA ALA A 379 -0.42 -20.41 -0.15
C ALA A 379 -1.05 -19.85 -1.44
N LYS A 380 -0.89 -18.53 -1.67
CA LYS A 380 -1.31 -17.86 -2.90
C LYS A 380 -0.32 -16.79 -3.29
N GLN A 381 0.02 -16.74 -4.55
CA GLN A 381 0.77 -15.65 -5.16
C GLN A 381 0.36 -15.49 -6.63
N ARG A 382 0.05 -14.25 -7.06
CA ARG A 382 -0.36 -13.99 -8.45
C ARG A 382 0.81 -14.00 -9.43
N ASN A 383 1.98 -13.52 -8.98
CA ASN A 383 3.13 -13.26 -9.84
C ASN A 383 4.38 -14.03 -9.40
N GLY A 384 4.23 -15.21 -8.82
CA GLY A 384 5.36 -16.01 -8.38
C GLY A 384 4.94 -17.42 -7.88
N PRO A 385 5.89 -18.23 -7.44
CA PRO A 385 5.64 -19.57 -6.95
C PRO A 385 4.99 -19.56 -5.56
N ILE A 386 4.29 -20.63 -5.24
CA ILE A 386 3.85 -20.97 -3.89
C ILE A 386 4.84 -21.94 -3.25
N GLY A 387 4.89 -21.98 -1.94
CA GLY A 387 5.77 -22.89 -1.19
C GLY A 387 5.84 -22.49 0.27
N ASP A 388 6.71 -23.16 0.99
CA ASP A 388 6.93 -22.91 2.40
C ASP A 388 8.43 -22.81 2.73
N PHE A 389 8.74 -22.16 3.82
CA PHE A 389 10.10 -22.07 4.36
C PHE A 389 10.04 -21.82 5.86
N LYS A 390 11.15 -22.09 6.54
CA LYS A 390 11.28 -21.98 7.98
C LYS A 390 11.99 -20.70 8.39
N LEU A 391 11.57 -20.15 9.53
CA LEU A 391 12.20 -19.06 10.26
C LEU A 391 12.39 -19.50 11.72
N VAL A 392 13.37 -18.91 12.40
CA VAL A 392 13.52 -19.06 13.85
C VAL A 392 12.69 -17.98 14.54
N PHE A 393 11.88 -18.34 15.52
CA PHE A 393 11.11 -17.39 16.31
C PHE A 393 11.53 -17.40 17.78
N ARG A 394 12.00 -16.27 18.27
CA ARG A 394 12.29 -16.05 19.68
C ARG A 394 11.12 -15.33 20.35
N ASN A 395 10.37 -16.09 21.12
CA ASN A 395 9.17 -15.59 21.78
C ASN A 395 9.43 -14.55 22.87
N ASP A 396 10.56 -14.67 23.58
CA ASP A 396 10.97 -13.78 24.67
C ASP A 396 11.15 -12.31 24.23
N ILE A 397 11.64 -12.12 23.01
CA ILE A 397 11.87 -10.82 22.37
C ILE A 397 10.95 -10.57 21.19
N THR A 398 10.00 -11.47 20.91
CA THR A 398 9.03 -11.40 19.81
C THR A 398 9.67 -11.17 18.42
N LYS A 399 10.80 -11.84 18.14
CA LYS A 399 11.59 -11.63 16.93
C LYS A 399 11.73 -12.89 16.09
N PHE A 400 11.57 -12.71 14.77
CA PHE A 400 11.85 -13.72 13.76
C PHE A 400 13.26 -13.49 13.18
N PHE A 401 13.94 -14.59 12.84
CA PHE A 401 15.27 -14.60 12.21
C PHE A 401 15.25 -15.55 11.01
N ASN A 402 16.11 -15.28 10.04
CA ASN A 402 16.36 -16.23 8.95
C ASN A 402 16.82 -17.57 9.52
N TYR A 403 16.27 -18.66 8.97
CA TYR A 403 16.67 -20.01 9.33
C TYR A 403 17.83 -20.43 8.43
N GLU A 404 19.00 -20.60 9.02
CA GLU A 404 20.13 -21.21 8.35
C GLU A 404 20.20 -22.68 8.79
N PRO A 405 20.05 -23.64 7.86
CA PRO A 405 20.25 -25.04 8.19
C PRO A 405 21.75 -25.28 8.47
N SER A 406 22.14 -25.14 9.72
CA SER A 406 23.47 -25.55 10.17
C SER A 406 23.41 -27.03 10.57
N PRO A 407 24.40 -27.87 10.20
CA PRO A 407 24.44 -29.26 10.62
C PRO A 407 24.48 -29.46 12.13
N ASP A 408 24.74 -28.41 12.91
CA ASP A 408 24.95 -28.48 14.38
C ASP A 408 23.96 -27.63 15.18
N PHE A 409 22.83 -27.17 14.59
CA PHE A 409 21.85 -26.38 15.33
C PHE A 409 20.96 -27.29 16.18
N VAL A 410 21.30 -27.40 17.46
CA VAL A 410 20.41 -27.92 18.51
C VAL A 410 19.75 -26.71 19.16
N PRO A 411 18.41 -26.51 19.06
CA PRO A 411 17.72 -25.45 19.77
C PRO A 411 17.81 -25.68 21.28
N GLU A 412 18.31 -24.71 22.04
CA GLU A 412 18.22 -24.67 23.51
C GLU A 412 16.80 -24.37 23.99
#